data_ea16eb9e2ae0ed8b49a8ca11d86c438a
#
_entry.id   ea16eb9e2ae0ed8b49a8ca11d86c438a
#
_cell.length_a   1.000
_cell.length_b   1.000
_cell.length_c   1.000
_cell.angle_alpha   90.00
_cell.angle_beta   90.00
_cell.angle_gamma   90.00
#
_symmetry.space_group_name_H-M   'P 1'
#
loop_
_entity.id
_entity.type
_entity.pdbx_description
1 polymer ?
#
loop_
_entity_poly.entity_id
_entity_poly.type
_entity_poly.pdbx_seq_one_letter_code
_entity_poly.pdbx_strand_id
1 'polypeptide(L)'
;KRADGTVKKCDLFLAIRFGDFSQNPYLRPGDVIEIPREGKTVSISGAVERPGTYELKPEENLVDLINYYGNGLTPFSDLSRIEVGKVSTNENVNGEKIYLNVESLENPKIAEYVLEKYDSVFINSYSNIMPVVFVEGAILSQNQGATGTQLTSSDKMSVQFHPGENYAFFIRRIRN
;
A
#
# COMPACT_ATOMS: atom_id res chain seq x y z
N LYS A 1 4.25 -8.19 -35.08
CA LYS A 1 3.69 -8.17 -36.43
C LYS A 1 4.19 -9.40 -37.18
N ARG A 2 3.34 -10.14 -37.83
CA ARG A 2 3.69 -11.31 -38.66
C ARG A 2 4.09 -10.94 -40.07
N ALA A 3 4.74 -11.84 -40.76
CA ALA A 3 5.13 -11.63 -42.15
C ALA A 3 3.92 -11.40 -43.07
N ASP A 4 2.74 -11.95 -42.72
CA ASP A 4 1.47 -11.74 -43.45
C ASP A 4 0.79 -10.39 -43.14
N GLY A 5 1.42 -9.55 -42.32
CA GLY A 5 0.88 -8.26 -41.89
C GLY A 5 0.00 -8.30 -40.63
N THR A 6 -0.38 -9.48 -40.16
CA THR A 6 -1.20 -9.61 -38.91
C THR A 6 -0.48 -9.01 -37.72
N VAL A 7 -1.15 -8.17 -36.94
CA VAL A 7 -0.64 -7.60 -35.69
C VAL A 7 -1.40 -8.22 -34.53
N LYS A 8 -0.68 -8.76 -33.56
CA LYS A 8 -1.24 -9.23 -32.30
C LYS A 8 -0.60 -8.45 -31.15
N LYS A 9 -1.41 -7.79 -30.35
CA LYS A 9 -0.97 -7.24 -29.06
C LYS A 9 -0.99 -8.37 -28.03
N CYS A 10 0.05 -8.47 -27.24
CA CYS A 10 0.22 -9.50 -26.22
C CYS A 10 0.68 -8.84 -24.91
N ASP A 11 0.13 -9.29 -23.81
CA ASP A 11 0.51 -8.88 -22.48
C ASP A 11 1.24 -10.02 -21.78
N LEU A 12 2.56 -9.99 -21.81
CA LEU A 12 3.37 -11.03 -21.19
C LEU A 12 3.22 -11.09 -19.66
N PHE A 13 2.82 -9.99 -19.04
CA PHE A 13 2.54 -9.96 -17.59
C PHE A 13 1.37 -10.90 -17.25
N LEU A 14 0.29 -10.87 -18.04
CA LEU A 14 -0.84 -11.79 -17.88
C LEU A 14 -0.42 -13.25 -18.10
N ALA A 15 0.43 -13.51 -19.10
CA ALA A 15 0.92 -14.86 -19.35
C ALA A 15 1.76 -15.40 -18.19
N ILE A 16 2.69 -14.60 -17.68
CA ILE A 16 3.66 -15.03 -16.66
C ILE A 16 3.02 -15.08 -15.25
N ARG A 17 2.21 -14.09 -14.92
CA ARG A 17 1.61 -13.95 -13.59
C ARG A 17 0.34 -14.77 -13.39
N PHE A 18 -0.53 -14.77 -14.39
CA PHE A 18 -1.87 -15.32 -14.27
C PHE A 18 -2.08 -16.58 -15.13
N GLY A 19 -1.03 -17.02 -15.85
CA GLY A 19 -1.11 -18.23 -16.65
C GLY A 19 -1.97 -18.09 -17.92
N ASP A 20 -2.26 -16.85 -18.34
CA ASP A 20 -2.97 -16.62 -19.60
C ASP A 20 -2.04 -16.81 -20.80
N PHE A 21 -1.84 -18.05 -21.18
CA PHE A 21 -0.97 -18.42 -22.31
C PHE A 21 -1.48 -17.93 -23.66
N SER A 22 -2.71 -17.42 -23.77
CA SER A 22 -3.18 -16.76 -24.99
C SER A 22 -2.37 -15.51 -25.33
N GLN A 23 -1.74 -14.91 -24.29
CA GLN A 23 -0.88 -13.73 -24.38
C GLN A 23 0.57 -14.06 -24.76
N ASN A 24 0.92 -15.35 -24.87
CA ASN A 24 2.27 -15.79 -25.22
C ASN A 24 2.25 -16.65 -26.51
N PRO A 25 2.03 -16.06 -27.70
CA PRO A 25 1.97 -16.81 -28.94
C PRO A 25 3.34 -17.31 -29.37
N TYR A 26 3.38 -18.46 -30.03
CA TYR A 26 4.59 -18.95 -30.64
C TYR A 26 5.08 -18.02 -31.75
N LEU A 27 6.38 -17.78 -31.76
CA LEU A 27 7.05 -17.00 -32.80
C LEU A 27 7.21 -17.81 -34.09
N ARG A 28 7.20 -17.11 -35.20
CA ARG A 28 7.42 -17.67 -36.53
C ARG A 28 8.56 -16.94 -37.27
N PRO A 29 9.26 -17.58 -38.18
CA PRO A 29 10.24 -16.89 -39.01
C PRO A 29 9.64 -15.65 -39.69
N GLY A 30 10.34 -14.52 -39.61
CA GLY A 30 9.89 -13.24 -40.15
C GLY A 30 8.94 -12.43 -39.26
N ASP A 31 8.63 -12.89 -38.04
CA ASP A 31 7.89 -12.08 -37.08
C ASP A 31 8.75 -10.91 -36.60
N VAL A 32 8.11 -9.75 -36.43
CA VAL A 32 8.69 -8.55 -35.82
C VAL A 32 8.04 -8.31 -34.47
N ILE A 33 8.85 -8.28 -33.42
CA ILE A 33 8.41 -7.93 -32.05
C ILE A 33 8.67 -6.44 -31.86
N GLU A 34 7.62 -5.70 -31.58
CA GLU A 34 7.69 -4.29 -31.21
C GLU A 34 7.35 -4.15 -29.72
N ILE A 35 8.28 -3.59 -28.97
CA ILE A 35 8.10 -3.26 -27.55
C ILE A 35 7.89 -1.74 -27.50
N PRO A 36 6.68 -1.27 -27.16
CA PRO A 36 6.43 0.17 -27.08
C PRO A 36 7.25 0.77 -25.93
N ARG A 37 7.50 2.06 -25.99
CA ARG A 37 8.07 2.78 -24.88
C ARG A 37 7.06 2.88 -23.75
N GLU A 38 7.59 2.99 -22.52
CA GLU A 38 6.84 2.94 -21.28
C GLU A 38 5.55 3.77 -21.23
N GLY A 39 4.58 3.21 -20.53
CA GLY A 39 3.37 3.90 -20.12
C GLY A 39 3.60 4.86 -18.92
N LYS A 40 2.71 4.83 -17.95
CA LYS A 40 2.83 5.63 -16.73
C LYS A 40 3.45 4.79 -15.60
N THR A 41 4.62 5.20 -15.12
CA THR A 41 5.28 4.60 -13.96
C THR A 41 4.62 5.11 -12.68
N VAL A 42 4.15 4.22 -11.81
CA VAL A 42 3.53 4.53 -10.53
C VAL A 42 4.11 3.63 -9.44
N SER A 43 4.04 4.07 -8.19
CA SER A 43 4.47 3.25 -7.06
C SER A 43 3.30 2.92 -6.14
N ILE A 44 3.33 1.72 -5.54
CA ILE A 44 2.37 1.29 -4.52
C ILE A 44 3.11 0.72 -3.33
N SER A 45 2.65 1.06 -2.13
CA SER A 45 3.25 0.64 -0.86
C SER A 45 2.21 0.51 0.24
N GLY A 46 2.61 0.03 1.42
CA GLY A 46 1.72 -0.23 2.55
C GLY A 46 1.09 -1.61 2.49
N ALA A 47 -0.19 -1.71 2.84
CA ALA A 47 -0.90 -2.97 3.03
C ALA A 47 -1.38 -3.62 1.72
N VAL A 48 -0.44 -3.90 0.83
CA VAL A 48 -0.62 -4.69 -0.40
C VAL A 48 0.32 -5.88 -0.39
N GLU A 49 -0.04 -6.95 -1.08
CA GLU A 49 0.76 -8.18 -1.11
C GLU A 49 2.12 -7.99 -1.81
N ARG A 50 2.18 -7.07 -2.77
CA ARG A 50 3.41 -6.78 -3.53
C ARG A 50 3.62 -5.28 -3.68
N PRO A 51 4.24 -4.64 -2.70
CA PRO A 51 4.67 -3.25 -2.84
C PRO A 51 5.79 -3.14 -3.89
N GLY A 52 5.79 -2.04 -4.63
CA GLY A 52 6.79 -1.80 -5.67
C GLY A 52 6.46 -0.65 -6.60
N THR A 53 7.29 -0.49 -7.61
CA THR A 53 7.07 0.48 -8.70
C THR A 53 6.74 -0.28 -9.97
N TYR A 54 5.67 0.13 -10.62
CA TYR A 54 5.10 -0.57 -11.77
C TYR A 54 4.82 0.39 -12.91
N GLU A 55 4.83 -0.16 -14.10
CA GLU A 55 4.48 0.53 -15.32
C GLU A 55 3.08 0.13 -15.75
N LEU A 56 2.14 1.08 -15.71
CA LEU A 56 0.75 0.88 -16.08
C LEU A 56 0.52 1.26 -17.54
N LYS A 57 -0.42 0.58 -18.17
CA LYS A 57 -0.96 1.02 -19.44
C LYS A 57 -1.77 2.30 -19.28
N PRO A 58 -1.95 3.09 -20.36
CA PRO A 58 -2.69 4.36 -20.27
C PRO A 58 -4.11 4.20 -19.73
N GLU A 59 -4.78 3.10 -20.07
CA GLU A 59 -6.17 2.78 -19.68
C GLU A 59 -6.31 2.23 -18.25
N GLU A 60 -5.22 1.76 -17.63
CA GLU A 60 -5.26 1.14 -16.30
C GLU A 60 -5.40 2.19 -15.19
N ASN A 61 -6.12 1.82 -14.15
CA ASN A 61 -6.54 2.66 -13.04
C ASN A 61 -5.96 2.20 -11.68
N LEU A 62 -6.42 2.82 -10.60
CA LEU A 62 -5.97 2.48 -9.24
C LEU A 62 -6.33 1.05 -8.83
N VAL A 63 -7.48 0.54 -9.26
CA VAL A 63 -7.90 -0.84 -8.94
C VAL A 63 -7.03 -1.85 -9.66
N ASP A 64 -6.66 -1.56 -10.91
CA ASP A 64 -5.73 -2.41 -11.68
C ASP A 64 -4.35 -2.43 -11.01
N LEU A 65 -3.86 -1.28 -10.53
CA LEU A 65 -2.60 -1.22 -9.79
C LEU A 65 -2.65 -2.11 -8.54
N ILE A 66 -3.73 -2.04 -7.75
CA ILE A 66 -3.86 -2.85 -6.54
C ILE A 66 -3.96 -4.34 -6.87
N ASN A 67 -4.86 -4.72 -7.77
CA ASN A 67 -5.21 -6.11 -8.01
C ASN A 67 -4.17 -6.85 -8.87
N TYR A 68 -3.76 -6.27 -10.01
CA TYR A 68 -2.84 -6.95 -10.92
C TYR A 68 -1.40 -6.80 -10.51
N TYR A 69 -0.96 -5.58 -10.22
CA TYR A 69 0.44 -5.29 -9.92
C TYR A 69 0.77 -5.52 -8.45
N GLY A 70 -0.07 -4.98 -7.55
CA GLY A 70 0.03 -5.15 -6.11
C GLY A 70 -0.34 -6.54 -5.60
N ASN A 71 -0.91 -7.39 -6.45
CA ASN A 71 -1.41 -8.74 -6.11
C ASN A 71 -2.51 -8.75 -5.05
N GLY A 72 -3.29 -7.67 -4.98
CA GLY A 72 -4.36 -7.50 -4.01
C GLY A 72 -3.92 -6.88 -2.69
N LEU A 73 -4.88 -6.75 -1.83
CA LEU A 73 -4.75 -6.18 -0.49
C LEU A 73 -4.34 -7.25 0.51
N THR A 74 -3.56 -6.87 1.52
CA THR A 74 -3.34 -7.73 2.68
C THR A 74 -4.59 -7.80 3.56
N PRO A 75 -4.74 -8.83 4.42
CA PRO A 75 -5.89 -8.94 5.33
C PRO A 75 -6.07 -7.77 6.31
N PHE A 76 -5.04 -6.96 6.49
CA PHE A 76 -5.04 -5.83 7.43
C PHE A 76 -5.17 -4.47 6.73
N SER A 77 -5.50 -4.43 5.45
CA SER A 77 -5.61 -3.20 4.68
C SER A 77 -6.75 -2.32 5.15
N ASP A 78 -6.48 -1.03 5.30
CA ASP A 78 -7.46 -0.01 5.62
C ASP A 78 -7.77 0.86 4.40
N LEU A 79 -8.91 0.61 3.78
CA LEU A 79 -9.40 1.36 2.63
C LEU A 79 -10.06 2.69 3.01
N SER A 80 -10.31 2.93 4.29
CA SER A 80 -10.87 4.20 4.75
C SER A 80 -9.91 5.36 4.52
N ARG A 81 -8.63 5.06 4.28
CA ARG A 81 -7.59 6.06 4.03
C ARG A 81 -6.53 5.55 3.07
N ILE A 82 -6.84 5.64 1.78
CA ILE A 82 -5.84 5.46 0.71
C ILE A 82 -5.20 6.81 0.45
N GLU A 83 -3.89 6.89 0.49
CA GLU A 83 -3.14 8.12 0.20
C GLU A 83 -2.58 8.04 -1.22
N VAL A 84 -2.88 9.04 -2.04
CA VAL A 84 -2.29 9.21 -3.37
C VAL A 84 -1.46 10.47 -3.38
N GLY A 85 -0.15 10.31 -3.48
CA GLY A 85 0.79 11.42 -3.63
C GLY A 85 0.97 11.74 -5.10
N LYS A 86 0.67 13.00 -5.47
CA LYS A 86 0.89 13.54 -6.81
C LYS A 86 2.25 14.21 -6.89
N VAL A 87 3.01 13.94 -7.96
CA VAL A 87 4.23 14.69 -8.23
C VAL A 87 3.85 15.97 -8.98
N SER A 88 4.14 17.12 -8.37
CA SER A 88 3.98 18.39 -9.07
C SER A 88 5.07 18.56 -10.12
N THR A 89 4.66 18.79 -11.35
CA THR A 89 5.57 19.14 -12.46
C THR A 89 5.99 20.61 -12.45
N ASN A 90 5.43 21.43 -11.55
CA ASN A 90 5.73 22.84 -11.42
C ASN A 90 6.78 23.06 -10.31
N GLU A 91 7.83 23.79 -10.60
CA GLU A 91 9.04 24.00 -9.76
C GLU A 91 8.77 24.59 -8.35
N ASN A 92 7.55 24.98 -8.02
CA ASN A 92 7.22 25.73 -6.79
C ASN A 92 6.12 25.10 -5.92
N VAL A 93 5.72 23.84 -6.14
CA VAL A 93 4.63 23.23 -5.37
C VAL A 93 5.09 21.94 -4.72
N ASN A 94 4.98 21.88 -3.40
CA ASN A 94 5.06 20.62 -2.65
C ASN A 94 4.03 19.64 -3.23
N GLY A 95 4.43 18.38 -3.42
CA GLY A 95 3.54 17.37 -3.97
C GLY A 95 2.19 17.34 -3.23
N GLU A 96 1.11 17.29 -3.98
CA GLU A 96 -0.25 17.20 -3.43
C GLU A 96 -0.51 15.78 -2.94
N LYS A 97 -1.14 15.67 -1.76
CA LYS A 97 -1.67 14.39 -1.25
C LYS A 97 -3.18 14.37 -1.33
N ILE A 98 -3.69 13.37 -2.01
CA ILE A 98 -5.13 13.11 -2.12
C ILE A 98 -5.46 11.92 -1.21
N TYR A 99 -6.53 12.05 -0.44
CA TYR A 99 -7.02 10.98 0.42
C TYR A 99 -8.33 10.44 -0.11
N LEU A 100 -8.35 9.14 -0.40
CA LEU A 100 -9.56 8.45 -0.83
C LEU A 100 -10.07 7.60 0.34
N ASN A 101 -11.35 7.72 0.65
CA ASN A 101 -12.04 6.96 1.67
C ASN A 101 -13.11 6.12 1.00
N VAL A 102 -12.97 4.80 1.08
CA VAL A 102 -13.89 3.85 0.46
C VAL A 102 -14.04 2.61 1.34
N GLU A 103 -15.15 1.89 1.15
CA GLU A 103 -15.43 0.66 1.87
C GLU A 103 -14.94 -0.59 1.13
N SER A 104 -14.84 -0.50 -0.20
CA SER A 104 -14.39 -1.61 -1.05
C SER A 104 -13.72 -1.11 -2.33
N LEU A 105 -13.00 -2.00 -3.02
CA LEU A 105 -12.37 -1.71 -4.32
C LEU A 105 -13.39 -1.53 -5.46
N GLU A 106 -14.63 -1.94 -5.27
CA GLU A 106 -15.71 -1.77 -6.23
C GLU A 106 -16.31 -0.36 -6.21
N ASN A 107 -15.89 0.48 -5.26
CA ASN A 107 -16.40 1.84 -5.16
C ASN A 107 -15.99 2.66 -6.40
N PRO A 108 -16.94 3.33 -7.10
CA PRO A 108 -16.65 4.12 -8.29
C PRO A 108 -15.54 5.16 -8.11
N LYS A 109 -15.38 5.72 -6.91
CA LYS A 109 -14.32 6.71 -6.62
C LYS A 109 -12.91 6.20 -6.88
N ILE A 110 -12.68 4.90 -6.69
CA ILE A 110 -11.38 4.29 -6.95
C ILE A 110 -11.36 3.49 -8.25
N ALA A 111 -12.49 2.90 -8.65
CA ALA A 111 -12.62 2.17 -9.90
C ALA A 111 -12.41 3.08 -11.12
N GLU A 112 -12.78 4.35 -11.03
CA GLU A 112 -12.60 5.36 -12.07
C GLU A 112 -11.38 6.27 -11.84
N TYR A 113 -10.63 6.05 -10.75
CA TYR A 113 -9.50 6.89 -10.40
C TYR A 113 -8.30 6.61 -11.30
N VAL A 114 -8.01 7.56 -12.19
CA VAL A 114 -6.89 7.48 -13.11
C VAL A 114 -5.61 8.01 -12.46
N LEU A 115 -4.62 7.15 -12.39
CA LEU A 115 -3.29 7.51 -11.90
C LEU A 115 -2.49 8.21 -13.01
N GLU A 116 -1.63 9.13 -12.62
CA GLU A 116 -0.69 9.82 -13.49
C GLU A 116 0.73 9.29 -13.33
N LYS A 117 1.62 9.69 -14.23
CA LYS A 117 3.02 9.27 -14.17
C LYS A 117 3.67 9.80 -12.88
N TYR A 118 4.35 8.90 -12.19
CA TYR A 118 5.03 9.13 -10.90
C TYR A 118 4.12 9.30 -9.68
N ASP A 119 2.83 9.05 -9.80
CA ASP A 119 1.97 8.96 -8.63
C ASP A 119 2.47 7.88 -7.67
N SER A 120 2.32 8.15 -6.38
CA SER A 120 2.62 7.21 -5.32
C SER A 120 1.36 6.87 -4.52
N VAL A 121 1.03 5.60 -4.43
CA VAL A 121 -0.13 5.10 -3.69
C VAL A 121 0.34 4.45 -2.39
N PHE A 122 -0.27 4.82 -1.28
CA PHE A 122 -0.04 4.19 0.01
C PHE A 122 -1.36 3.67 0.58
N ILE A 123 -1.42 2.35 0.82
CA ILE A 123 -2.54 1.68 1.47
C ILE A 123 -2.23 1.54 2.95
N ASN A 124 -3.03 2.15 3.80
CA ASN A 124 -2.87 2.05 5.24
C ASN A 124 -3.18 0.63 5.75
N SER A 125 -2.68 0.33 6.94
CA SER A 125 -2.96 -0.92 7.63
C SER A 125 -3.56 -0.65 9.01
N TYR A 126 -4.59 -1.38 9.37
CA TYR A 126 -5.18 -1.33 10.71
C TYR A 126 -4.18 -1.68 11.82
N SER A 127 -3.16 -2.48 11.53
CA SER A 127 -2.14 -2.87 12.51
C SER A 127 -1.23 -1.71 12.94
N ASN A 128 -1.19 -0.62 12.17
CA ASN A 128 -0.40 0.57 12.51
C ASN A 128 -1.16 1.59 13.37
N ILE A 129 -2.42 1.33 13.68
CA ILE A 129 -3.29 2.25 14.44
C ILE A 129 -3.72 1.56 15.74
N MET A 130 -2.77 1.00 16.49
CA MET A 130 -3.07 0.74 17.88
C MET A 130 -2.96 2.07 18.64
N PRO A 131 -4.08 2.62 19.14
CA PRO A 131 -4.03 3.85 19.90
C PRO A 131 -3.22 3.63 21.17
N VAL A 132 -2.39 4.62 21.52
CA VAL A 132 -1.57 4.59 22.72
C VAL A 132 -2.10 5.55 23.77
N VAL A 133 -2.06 5.13 25.01
CA VAL A 133 -2.27 5.98 26.19
C VAL A 133 -0.92 6.24 26.84
N PHE A 134 -0.69 7.47 27.22
CA PHE A 134 0.50 7.80 27.99
C PHE A 134 0.13 7.73 29.47
N VAL A 135 0.91 6.95 30.22
CA VAL A 135 0.76 6.81 31.66
C VAL A 135 1.95 7.51 32.30
N GLU A 136 1.69 8.47 33.19
CA GLU A 136 2.69 9.23 33.96
C GLU A 136 2.46 9.03 35.45
N GLY A 137 3.52 8.99 36.22
CA GLY A 137 3.44 8.91 37.70
C GLY A 137 4.29 7.78 38.26
N ALA A 138 3.96 7.33 39.47
CA ALA A 138 4.64 6.23 40.14
C ALA A 138 4.36 4.88 39.48
N ILE A 139 5.03 4.62 38.37
CA ILE A 139 4.94 3.36 37.60
C ILE A 139 6.19 2.56 37.95
N LEU A 140 6.00 1.32 38.44
CA LEU A 140 7.10 0.38 38.58
C LEU A 140 7.50 -0.11 37.20
N SER A 141 8.56 0.44 36.64
CA SER A 141 9.19 -0.12 35.43
C SER A 141 9.88 -1.43 35.82
N GLN A 142 9.35 -2.56 35.34
CA GLN A 142 10.04 -3.85 35.44
C GLN A 142 11.20 -3.94 34.44
N ASN A 143 12.20 -3.10 34.56
CA ASN A 143 13.50 -3.39 33.97
C ASN A 143 14.24 -4.33 34.93
N GLN A 144 14.17 -5.61 34.67
CA GLN A 144 14.98 -6.59 35.37
C GLN A 144 16.46 -6.35 35.06
N GLY A 145 17.17 -5.93 36.08
CA GLY A 145 18.63 -6.01 36.10
C GLY A 145 19.33 -4.72 36.52
N ALA A 146 19.13 -4.26 37.76
CA ALA A 146 20.17 -3.62 38.55
C ALA A 146 19.65 -3.27 39.95
N THR A 147 20.34 -3.69 40.93
CA THR A 147 20.23 -3.30 42.35
C THR A 147 20.20 -1.80 42.51
N GLY A 148 19.07 -1.24 42.97
CA GLY A 148 19.01 0.16 43.34
C GLY A 148 17.70 0.82 42.98
N THR A 149 16.74 0.83 43.91
CA THR A 149 15.46 1.55 43.79
C THR A 149 15.73 3.04 43.76
N GLN A 150 15.78 3.63 42.55
CA GLN A 150 15.57 5.07 42.39
C GLN A 150 14.22 5.28 41.71
N LEU A 151 13.26 5.78 42.49
CA LEU A 151 12.02 6.36 42.00
C LEU A 151 12.36 7.68 41.30
N THR A 152 12.56 7.65 39.98
CA THR A 152 12.66 8.89 39.21
C THR A 152 11.25 9.31 38.79
N SER A 153 10.85 10.49 39.27
CA SER A 153 9.50 11.02 39.25
C SER A 153 9.03 11.58 37.90
N SER A 154 9.44 11.00 36.76
CA SER A 154 8.99 11.48 35.45
C SER A 154 9.01 10.44 34.33
N ASP A 155 8.85 9.18 34.64
CA ASP A 155 8.78 8.17 33.56
C ASP A 155 7.40 8.19 32.93
N LYS A 156 7.37 8.62 31.68
CA LYS A 156 6.22 8.59 30.81
C LYS A 156 6.27 7.30 29.98
N MET A 157 5.33 6.40 30.20
CA MET A 157 5.25 5.14 29.48
C MET A 157 4.10 5.19 28.47
N SER A 158 4.36 4.80 27.23
CA SER A 158 3.32 4.61 26.23
C SER A 158 2.83 3.16 26.26
N VAL A 159 1.53 2.98 26.39
CA VAL A 159 0.89 1.65 26.43
C VAL A 159 -0.20 1.61 25.37
N GLN A 160 -0.16 0.57 24.54
CA GLN A 160 -1.22 0.32 23.57
C GLN A 160 -2.50 -0.11 24.30
N PHE A 161 -3.65 0.35 23.83
CA PHE A 161 -4.94 -0.09 24.35
C PHE A 161 -5.85 -0.65 23.25
N HIS A 162 -6.80 -1.50 23.64
CA HIS A 162 -7.75 -2.08 22.70
C HIS A 162 -9.00 -1.21 22.57
N PRO A 163 -9.55 -1.02 21.36
CA PRO A 163 -10.81 -0.33 21.18
C PRO A 163 -11.91 -0.92 22.09
N GLY A 164 -12.58 -0.06 22.86
CA GLY A 164 -13.59 -0.49 23.83
C GLY A 164 -13.05 -0.90 25.21
N GLU A 165 -11.75 -0.93 25.43
CA GLU A 165 -11.15 -1.16 26.73
C GLU A 165 -11.47 0.02 27.68
N ASN A 166 -12.05 -0.26 28.85
CA ASN A 166 -12.30 0.77 29.84
C ASN A 166 -11.10 0.95 30.78
N TYR A 167 -11.12 2.07 31.51
CA TYR A 167 -10.04 2.44 32.42
C TYR A 167 -9.68 1.35 33.45
N ALA A 168 -10.67 0.67 34.01
CA ALA A 168 -10.43 -0.34 35.04
C ALA A 168 -9.72 -1.59 34.48
N PHE A 169 -10.10 -2.03 33.26
CA PHE A 169 -9.44 -3.12 32.56
C PHE A 169 -8.03 -2.73 32.15
N PHE A 170 -7.86 -1.52 31.63
CA PHE A 170 -6.55 -1.01 31.23
C PHE A 170 -5.57 -0.99 32.41
N ILE A 171 -5.96 -0.38 33.56
CA ILE A 171 -5.12 -0.30 34.74
C ILE A 171 -4.78 -1.71 35.29
N ARG A 172 -5.75 -2.64 35.30
CA ARG A 172 -5.49 -4.01 35.74
C ARG A 172 -4.44 -4.69 34.88
N ARG A 173 -4.49 -4.49 33.57
CA ARG A 173 -3.55 -5.10 32.60
C ARG A 173 -2.12 -4.57 32.76
N ILE A 174 -1.93 -3.30 33.05
CA ILE A 174 -0.59 -2.71 33.21
C ILE A 174 0.02 -2.92 34.61
N ARG A 175 -0.76 -3.41 35.58
CA ARG A 175 -0.28 -3.71 36.94
C ARG A 175 0.16 -5.18 37.14
N ASN A 176 -0.11 -6.05 36.24
CA ASN A 176 0.36 -7.44 36.21
C ASN A 176 1.61 -7.57 35.35
#